data_2f408dbcb3a7a34bf064e98535486faa
#
_entry.id   2f408dbcb3a7a34bf064e98535486faa
#
_cell.length_a   1.000
_cell.length_b   1.000
_cell.length_c   1.000
_cell.angle_alpha   90.00
_cell.angle_beta   90.00
_cell.angle_gamma   90.00
#
_symmetry.space_group_name_H-M   'P 1'
#
loop_
_entity.id
_entity.type
_entity.pdbx_description
1 polymer ?
#
loop_
_entity_poly.entity_id
_entity_poly.type
_entity_poly.pdbx_seq_one_letter_code
_entity_poly.pdbx_strand_id
1 'polypeptide(L)'
;MAATGLMRWRVVLLPLVLAWTLPAAPAGAADDPHAQHHHVMDGAGVVMNANTDQLPNGCAAVSGDVALTIHAGRRYAADLPGALFGMSQHEVRVPPCTRLTVTFVNEDEVRHQWMIHGLPKYLYPAGMFHIEAMGGGRQTGTFIVPAEDRTYLIHCDMAQHMEKGMRGQLVVGDGSGDLWGVPGVSEPFRRADYLPGATRTGLLLALGLAAGLVVGWLLRRRERLRE
;
A
#
# COMPACT_ATOMS: atom_id res chain seq x y z
N MET A 1 -42.85 82.91 -36.31
CA MET A 1 -42.41 81.87 -37.23
C MET A 1 -42.23 80.56 -36.50
N ALA A 2 -43.18 79.71 -36.71
CA ALA A 2 -43.29 78.42 -35.97
C ALA A 2 -42.55 77.35 -36.77
N ALA A 3 -41.68 76.53 -36.04
CA ALA A 3 -41.10 75.33 -36.58
C ALA A 3 -41.56 74.13 -35.71
N THR A 4 -42.44 73.35 -36.34
CA THR A 4 -42.99 72.11 -35.84
C THR A 4 -42.01 70.99 -35.98
N GLY A 5 -41.53 70.45 -34.86
CA GLY A 5 -40.72 69.25 -34.79
C GLY A 5 -41.54 67.96 -34.70
N LEU A 6 -41.49 67.14 -35.71
CA LEU A 6 -42.12 65.85 -35.82
C LEU A 6 -41.34 64.85 -34.95
N MET A 7 -41.96 64.31 -33.88
CA MET A 7 -41.47 63.24 -33.06
C MET A 7 -41.67 61.88 -33.75
N ARG A 8 -40.57 61.26 -34.21
CA ARG A 8 -40.57 59.93 -34.84
C ARG A 8 -40.51 58.88 -33.79
N TRP A 9 -41.60 58.17 -33.58
CA TRP A 9 -41.66 56.98 -32.72
C TRP A 9 -40.98 55.80 -33.46
N ARG A 10 -39.87 55.32 -32.89
CA ARG A 10 -39.28 54.05 -33.36
C ARG A 10 -39.90 52.91 -32.60
N VAL A 11 -40.70 52.10 -33.26
CA VAL A 11 -41.19 50.81 -32.76
C VAL A 11 -40.03 49.82 -32.77
N VAL A 12 -39.58 49.44 -31.57
CA VAL A 12 -38.61 48.38 -31.42
C VAL A 12 -39.41 47.07 -31.32
N LEU A 13 -39.37 46.30 -32.41
CA LEU A 13 -39.85 44.91 -32.41
C LEU A 13 -38.80 44.02 -31.70
N LEU A 14 -39.14 43.59 -30.47
CA LEU A 14 -38.37 42.52 -29.80
C LEU A 14 -38.75 41.18 -30.47
N PRO A 15 -37.78 40.37 -30.90
CA PRO A 15 -38.06 39.01 -31.34
C PRO A 15 -38.38 38.14 -30.11
N LEU A 16 -39.59 37.56 -30.12
CA LEU A 16 -40.02 36.55 -29.17
C LEU A 16 -39.24 35.25 -29.45
N VAL A 17 -38.14 34.97 -28.72
CA VAL A 17 -37.43 33.68 -28.79
C VAL A 17 -38.27 32.65 -28.06
N LEU A 18 -39.02 31.87 -28.83
CA LEU A 18 -39.73 30.68 -28.30
C LEU A 18 -38.69 29.59 -27.99
N ALA A 19 -38.25 29.50 -26.70
CA ALA A 19 -37.38 28.43 -26.24
C ALA A 19 -38.17 27.11 -26.25
N TRP A 20 -37.92 26.26 -27.21
CA TRP A 20 -38.38 24.88 -27.19
C TRP A 20 -37.62 24.13 -26.10
N THR A 21 -38.22 23.89 -24.95
CA THR A 21 -37.75 22.96 -23.94
C THR A 21 -38.03 21.55 -24.47
N LEU A 22 -37.01 20.93 -25.09
CA LEU A 22 -37.04 19.50 -25.34
C LEU A 22 -36.95 18.80 -23.96
N PRO A 23 -37.83 17.82 -23.67
CA PRO A 23 -37.68 17.02 -22.48
C PRO A 23 -36.32 16.29 -22.60
N ALA A 24 -35.39 16.53 -21.66
CA ALA A 24 -34.19 15.74 -21.53
C ALA A 24 -34.63 14.29 -21.27
N ALA A 25 -34.30 13.38 -22.18
CA ALA A 25 -34.40 11.96 -21.90
C ALA A 25 -33.58 11.67 -20.63
N PRO A 26 -34.08 10.81 -19.71
CA PRO A 26 -33.26 10.39 -18.59
C PRO A 26 -31.99 9.76 -19.19
N ALA A 27 -30.83 10.31 -18.85
CA ALA A 27 -29.57 9.67 -19.15
C ALA A 27 -29.63 8.29 -18.50
N GLY A 28 -29.71 7.24 -19.34
CA GLY A 28 -29.57 5.88 -18.86
C GLY A 28 -28.30 5.85 -18.02
N ALA A 29 -28.40 5.34 -16.78
CA ALA A 29 -27.23 5.09 -15.98
C ALA A 29 -26.30 4.23 -16.83
N ALA A 30 -25.20 4.82 -17.32
CA ALA A 30 -24.13 4.05 -17.91
C ALA A 30 -23.73 3.06 -16.81
N ASP A 31 -23.75 1.77 -17.15
CA ASP A 31 -23.21 0.76 -16.26
C ASP A 31 -21.78 1.20 -15.92
N ASP A 32 -21.59 1.67 -14.70
CA ASP A 32 -20.28 2.06 -14.18
C ASP A 32 -19.44 0.79 -14.12
N PRO A 33 -18.42 0.62 -14.96
CA PRO A 33 -17.56 -0.55 -14.90
C PRO A 33 -16.85 -0.69 -13.54
N HIS A 34 -16.90 0.34 -12.70
CA HIS A 34 -16.39 0.34 -11.33
C HIS A 34 -17.44 -0.07 -10.28
N ALA A 35 -18.74 -0.17 -10.64
CA ALA A 35 -19.81 -0.54 -9.71
C ALA A 35 -19.68 -1.98 -9.16
N GLN A 36 -18.82 -2.82 -9.71
CA GLN A 36 -18.57 -4.20 -9.26
C GLN A 36 -17.47 -4.31 -8.20
N HIS A 37 -16.86 -3.20 -7.81
CA HIS A 37 -15.82 -3.21 -6.79
C HIS A 37 -16.47 -3.08 -5.42
N HIS A 38 -16.64 -4.21 -4.73
CA HIS A 38 -17.12 -4.23 -3.36
C HIS A 38 -16.08 -3.59 -2.44
N HIS A 39 -16.24 -2.28 -2.20
CA HIS A 39 -15.54 -1.58 -1.14
C HIS A 39 -16.41 -1.63 0.12
N VAL A 40 -16.04 -2.46 1.09
CA VAL A 40 -16.63 -2.39 2.41
C VAL A 40 -15.83 -1.38 3.21
N MET A 41 -16.42 -0.23 3.48
CA MET A 41 -15.84 0.80 4.35
C MET A 41 -16.73 0.91 5.58
N ASP A 42 -16.21 0.53 6.72
CA ASP A 42 -16.78 0.82 8.02
C ASP A 42 -15.76 1.58 8.88
N GLY A 43 -16.15 2.02 10.06
CA GLY A 43 -15.25 2.74 10.96
C GLY A 43 -14.02 1.92 11.42
N ALA A 44 -13.99 0.61 11.15
CA ALA A 44 -12.90 -0.29 11.53
C ALA A 44 -11.86 -0.51 10.42
N GLY A 45 -12.16 -0.15 9.15
CA GLY A 45 -11.21 -0.27 8.04
C GLY A 45 -11.84 -0.37 6.65
N VAL A 46 -11.10 -0.96 5.72
CA VAL A 46 -11.49 -1.07 4.29
C VAL A 46 -11.14 -2.46 3.77
N VAL A 47 -12.02 -3.04 2.95
CA VAL A 47 -11.72 -4.19 2.09
C VAL A 47 -11.93 -3.79 0.64
N MET A 48 -10.94 -4.02 -0.21
CA MET A 48 -10.99 -3.68 -1.64
C MET A 48 -10.74 -4.91 -2.49
N ASN A 49 -11.48 -4.97 -3.60
CA ASN A 49 -11.36 -6.04 -4.60
C ASN A 49 -11.68 -7.45 -4.03
N ALA A 50 -12.62 -7.51 -3.08
CA ALA A 50 -13.16 -8.79 -2.62
C ALA A 50 -13.80 -9.54 -3.80
N ASN A 51 -13.60 -10.87 -3.82
CA ASN A 51 -14.14 -11.75 -4.86
C ASN A 51 -14.49 -13.09 -4.25
N THR A 52 -15.76 -13.42 -4.21
CA THR A 52 -16.28 -14.64 -3.59
C THR A 52 -16.71 -15.70 -4.59
N ASP A 53 -16.91 -15.34 -5.87
CA ASP A 53 -17.62 -16.16 -6.84
C ASP A 53 -17.07 -16.12 -8.27
N GLN A 54 -16.34 -15.06 -8.65
CA GLN A 54 -15.79 -14.95 -9.99
C GLN A 54 -14.48 -15.75 -10.10
N LEU A 55 -14.48 -16.80 -10.92
CA LEU A 55 -13.32 -17.67 -11.07
C LEU A 55 -12.22 -17.00 -11.91
N PRO A 56 -10.97 -17.01 -11.45
CA PRO A 56 -9.82 -16.67 -12.29
C PRO A 56 -9.71 -17.61 -13.51
N ASN A 57 -9.15 -17.09 -14.61
CA ASN A 57 -8.86 -17.91 -15.78
C ASN A 57 -7.99 -19.11 -15.39
N GLY A 58 -8.33 -20.28 -15.93
CA GLY A 58 -7.68 -21.54 -15.60
C GLY A 58 -8.30 -22.28 -14.41
N CYS A 59 -9.17 -21.64 -13.63
CA CYS A 59 -9.94 -22.32 -12.59
C CYS A 59 -11.26 -22.85 -13.15
N ALA A 60 -11.46 -24.17 -13.13
CA ALA A 60 -12.73 -24.76 -13.50
C ALA A 60 -13.78 -24.68 -12.39
N ALA A 61 -13.33 -24.64 -11.15
CA ALA A 61 -14.12 -24.48 -9.93
C ALA A 61 -13.22 -23.98 -8.80
N VAL A 62 -13.83 -23.55 -7.68
CA VAL A 62 -13.10 -23.35 -6.42
C VAL A 62 -12.57 -24.70 -5.95
N SER A 63 -11.26 -24.81 -5.71
CA SER A 63 -10.60 -26.05 -5.26
C SER A 63 -10.87 -26.36 -3.79
N GLY A 64 -11.19 -25.35 -2.99
CA GLY A 64 -11.49 -25.46 -1.57
C GLY A 64 -11.60 -24.09 -0.91
N ASP A 65 -12.10 -24.08 0.31
CA ASP A 65 -12.21 -22.90 1.15
C ASP A 65 -11.13 -22.95 2.24
N VAL A 66 -10.35 -21.88 2.35
CA VAL A 66 -9.38 -21.69 3.42
C VAL A 66 -9.70 -20.40 4.14
N ALA A 67 -9.80 -20.47 5.47
CA ALA A 67 -9.96 -19.29 6.33
C ALA A 67 -8.77 -19.20 7.29
N LEU A 68 -8.21 -17.99 7.43
CA LEU A 68 -7.10 -17.74 8.33
C LEU A 68 -7.23 -16.37 9.00
N THR A 69 -6.59 -16.24 10.15
CA THR A 69 -6.48 -14.95 10.85
C THR A 69 -5.03 -14.53 10.88
N ILE A 70 -4.76 -13.32 10.40
CA ILE A 70 -3.46 -12.67 10.45
C ILE A 70 -3.52 -11.55 11.48
N HIS A 71 -2.71 -11.63 12.50
CA HIS A 71 -2.50 -10.55 13.45
C HIS A 71 -1.32 -9.71 13.02
N ALA A 72 -1.42 -8.40 13.19
CA ALA A 72 -0.39 -7.44 12.80
C ALA A 72 -0.10 -6.47 13.95
N GLY A 73 1.16 -6.07 14.07
CA GLY A 73 1.60 -5.11 15.07
C GLY A 73 3.06 -5.26 15.45
N ARG A 74 3.50 -4.35 16.31
CA ARG A 74 4.90 -4.27 16.79
C ARG A 74 5.35 -5.53 17.53
N ARG A 75 4.46 -6.17 18.27
CA ARG A 75 4.80 -7.39 19.02
C ARG A 75 5.27 -8.54 18.12
N TYR A 76 4.80 -8.58 16.87
CA TYR A 76 5.19 -9.60 15.89
C TYR A 76 6.52 -9.32 15.20
N ALA A 77 7.16 -8.19 15.53
CA ALA A 77 8.50 -7.85 15.09
C ALA A 77 9.57 -8.09 16.15
N ALA A 78 9.20 -8.48 17.38
CA ALA A 78 10.10 -8.54 18.53
C ALA A 78 11.33 -9.42 18.27
N ASP A 79 11.16 -10.56 17.59
CA ASP A 79 12.21 -11.52 17.28
C ASP A 79 12.82 -11.32 15.87
N LEU A 80 12.44 -10.24 15.16
CA LEU A 80 12.89 -9.96 13.81
C LEU A 80 13.92 -8.82 13.80
N PRO A 81 15.22 -9.10 13.61
CA PRO A 81 16.27 -8.09 13.66
C PRO A 81 16.02 -6.94 12.66
N GLY A 82 15.96 -5.71 13.17
CA GLY A 82 15.75 -4.50 12.38
C GLY A 82 14.31 -4.23 11.95
N ALA A 83 13.35 -5.10 12.28
CA ALA A 83 11.93 -4.87 12.10
C ALA A 83 11.37 -3.96 13.20
N LEU A 84 10.27 -3.26 12.88
CA LEU A 84 9.49 -2.46 13.82
C LEU A 84 8.04 -2.95 13.86
N PHE A 85 7.57 -3.49 12.76
CA PHE A 85 6.23 -4.04 12.57
C PHE A 85 6.35 -5.46 12.01
N GLY A 86 5.38 -6.30 12.32
CA GLY A 86 5.34 -7.67 11.85
C GLY A 86 3.92 -8.19 11.71
N MET A 87 3.82 -9.40 11.21
CA MET A 87 2.60 -10.18 11.12
C MET A 87 2.79 -11.51 11.82
N SER A 88 1.70 -12.09 12.34
CA SER A 88 1.76 -13.42 12.99
C SER A 88 2.19 -14.54 12.04
N GLN A 89 2.00 -14.32 10.73
CA GLN A 89 2.43 -15.21 9.66
C GLN A 89 3.00 -14.38 8.51
N HIS A 90 4.22 -14.69 8.10
CA HIS A 90 4.89 -14.07 6.97
C HIS A 90 4.81 -14.94 5.70
N GLU A 91 4.32 -16.17 5.80
CA GLU A 91 4.07 -17.06 4.68
C GLU A 91 2.69 -17.71 4.83
N VAL A 92 1.93 -17.68 3.73
CA VAL A 92 0.65 -18.38 3.58
C VAL A 92 0.77 -19.28 2.36
N ARG A 93 0.44 -20.58 2.51
CA ARG A 93 0.45 -21.54 1.40
C ARG A 93 -0.96 -22.07 1.15
N VAL A 94 -1.41 -22.01 -0.10
CA VAL A 94 -2.73 -22.51 -0.50
C VAL A 94 -2.67 -23.20 -1.87
N PRO A 95 -3.53 -24.19 -2.13
CA PRO A 95 -3.71 -24.73 -3.46
C PRO A 95 -4.16 -23.67 -4.47
N PRO A 96 -3.90 -23.85 -5.78
CA PRO A 96 -4.48 -23.03 -6.84
C PRO A 96 -6.01 -23.04 -6.77
N CYS A 97 -6.64 -21.96 -7.22
CA CYS A 97 -8.10 -21.78 -7.24
C CYS A 97 -8.79 -21.87 -5.85
N THR A 98 -8.05 -21.72 -4.78
CA THR A 98 -8.61 -21.67 -3.42
C THR A 98 -9.38 -20.38 -3.20
N ARG A 99 -10.56 -20.45 -2.59
CA ARG A 99 -11.25 -19.28 -2.04
C ARG A 99 -10.70 -19.01 -0.65
N LEU A 100 -9.89 -17.94 -0.55
CA LEU A 100 -9.16 -17.59 0.66
C LEU A 100 -9.89 -16.46 1.39
N THR A 101 -10.29 -16.72 2.63
CA THR A 101 -10.86 -15.72 3.53
C THR A 101 -9.81 -15.35 4.59
N VAL A 102 -9.48 -14.07 4.65
CA VAL A 102 -8.50 -13.54 5.59
C VAL A 102 -9.19 -12.60 6.57
N THR A 103 -9.07 -12.90 7.87
CA THR A 103 -9.39 -11.96 8.94
C THR A 103 -8.10 -11.29 9.39
N PHE A 104 -7.97 -10.01 9.10
CA PHE A 104 -6.82 -9.20 9.47
C PHE A 104 -7.12 -8.42 10.75
N VAL A 105 -6.33 -8.66 11.81
CA VAL A 105 -6.47 -8.07 13.14
C VAL A 105 -5.29 -7.15 13.40
N ASN A 106 -5.55 -5.87 13.55
CA ASN A 106 -4.54 -4.87 13.86
C ASN A 106 -4.48 -4.68 15.38
N GLU A 107 -3.34 -4.96 15.99
CA GLU A 107 -3.11 -4.89 17.45
C GLU A 107 -2.30 -3.65 17.86
N ASP A 108 -1.92 -2.80 16.89
CA ASP A 108 -1.31 -1.50 17.15
C ASP A 108 -2.37 -0.39 17.16
N GLU A 109 -1.99 0.80 17.59
CA GLU A 109 -2.83 2.01 17.50
C GLU A 109 -2.77 2.68 16.12
N VAL A 110 -1.77 2.37 15.32
CA VAL A 110 -1.62 2.88 13.96
C VAL A 110 -2.31 1.94 12.97
N ARG A 111 -2.73 2.48 11.84
CA ARG A 111 -3.36 1.75 10.75
C ARG A 111 -2.38 0.79 10.08
N HIS A 112 -2.83 -0.41 9.78
CA HIS A 112 -2.08 -1.41 9.03
C HIS A 112 -2.89 -1.99 7.88
N GLN A 113 -2.18 -2.57 6.92
CA GLN A 113 -2.76 -3.18 5.72
C GLN A 113 -2.19 -4.58 5.50
N TRP A 114 -3.01 -5.45 4.96
CA TRP A 114 -2.63 -6.73 4.38
C TRP A 114 -3.03 -6.70 2.91
N MET A 115 -2.06 -6.53 2.05
CA MET A 115 -2.26 -6.32 0.64
C MET A 115 -1.48 -7.34 -0.17
N ILE A 116 -2.11 -7.88 -1.22
CA ILE A 116 -1.47 -8.76 -2.20
C ILE A 116 -1.40 -8.04 -3.53
N HIS A 117 -0.24 -8.10 -4.18
CA HIS A 117 -0.02 -7.59 -5.53
C HIS A 117 0.30 -8.70 -6.53
N GLY A 118 0.06 -8.41 -7.80
CA GLY A 118 0.35 -9.31 -8.91
C GLY A 118 -0.82 -10.19 -9.31
N LEU A 119 -2.01 -9.96 -8.72
CA LEU A 119 -3.24 -10.63 -9.13
C LEU A 119 -3.66 -10.22 -10.56
N PRO A 120 -4.42 -11.06 -11.28
CA PRO A 120 -4.84 -10.77 -12.64
C PRO A 120 -5.77 -9.56 -12.71
N LYS A 121 -5.35 -8.53 -13.49
CA LYS A 121 -6.04 -7.23 -13.55
C LYS A 121 -7.42 -7.28 -14.17
N TYR A 122 -7.72 -8.29 -14.97
CA TYR A 122 -9.07 -8.48 -15.54
C TYR A 122 -10.11 -8.83 -14.47
N LEU A 123 -9.68 -9.32 -13.31
CA LEU A 123 -10.53 -9.73 -12.20
C LEU A 123 -10.32 -8.87 -10.95
N TYR A 124 -9.08 -8.43 -10.71
CA TYR A 124 -8.70 -7.63 -9.55
C TYR A 124 -8.16 -6.28 -10.02
N PRO A 125 -8.90 -5.20 -9.90
CA PRO A 125 -8.44 -3.85 -10.26
C PRO A 125 -7.10 -3.50 -9.62
N ALA A 126 -6.26 -2.82 -10.37
CA ALA A 126 -4.86 -2.54 -10.02
C ALA A 126 -4.01 -3.79 -9.73
N GLY A 127 -4.54 -5.01 -9.99
CA GLY A 127 -3.85 -6.28 -9.73
C GLY A 127 -3.65 -6.58 -8.25
N MET A 128 -4.56 -6.15 -7.39
CA MET A 128 -4.41 -6.30 -5.95
C MET A 128 -5.70 -6.74 -5.25
N PHE A 129 -5.53 -7.37 -4.08
CA PHE A 129 -6.53 -7.53 -3.04
C PHE A 129 -6.03 -6.84 -1.79
N HIS A 130 -6.91 -6.14 -1.07
CA HIS A 130 -6.50 -5.27 0.01
C HIS A 130 -7.46 -5.36 1.19
N ILE A 131 -6.90 -5.54 2.39
CA ILE A 131 -7.57 -5.39 3.67
C ILE A 131 -6.82 -4.33 4.48
N GLU A 132 -7.53 -3.33 4.97
CA GLU A 132 -7.01 -2.31 5.86
C GLU A 132 -7.77 -2.37 7.18
N ALA A 133 -7.06 -2.32 8.31
CA ALA A 133 -7.66 -2.22 9.63
C ALA A 133 -7.10 -1.00 10.37
N MET A 134 -8.00 -0.20 10.95
CA MET A 134 -7.66 0.90 11.85
C MET A 134 -7.00 0.37 13.12
N GLY A 135 -6.39 1.23 13.92
CA GLY A 135 -5.76 0.84 15.18
C GLY A 135 -6.72 0.13 16.12
N GLY A 136 -6.34 -1.06 16.59
CA GLY A 136 -7.17 -1.93 17.42
C GLY A 136 -8.35 -2.58 16.70
N GLY A 137 -8.48 -2.35 15.37
CA GLY A 137 -9.58 -2.85 14.54
C GLY A 137 -9.28 -4.19 13.88
N ARG A 138 -10.29 -4.72 13.20
CA ARG A 138 -10.17 -5.91 12.34
C ARG A 138 -11.09 -5.81 11.15
N GLN A 139 -10.68 -6.42 10.04
CA GLN A 139 -11.45 -6.56 8.82
C GLN A 139 -11.31 -7.97 8.26
N THR A 140 -12.35 -8.43 7.58
CA THR A 140 -12.35 -9.73 6.92
C THR A 140 -12.68 -9.56 5.45
N GLY A 141 -11.86 -10.14 4.58
CA GLY A 141 -12.06 -10.12 3.15
C GLY A 141 -11.80 -11.49 2.52
N THR A 142 -12.44 -11.74 1.39
CA THR A 142 -12.35 -13.00 0.66
C THR A 142 -11.96 -12.74 -0.78
N PHE A 143 -11.09 -13.57 -1.33
CA PHE A 143 -10.76 -13.57 -2.76
C PHE A 143 -10.42 -14.99 -3.22
N ILE A 144 -10.46 -15.23 -4.55
CA ILE A 144 -10.10 -16.51 -5.15
C ILE A 144 -8.71 -16.39 -5.75
N VAL A 145 -7.77 -17.23 -5.30
CA VAL A 145 -6.40 -17.20 -5.82
C VAL A 145 -6.35 -17.74 -7.26
N PRO A 146 -5.42 -17.26 -8.11
CA PRO A 146 -5.27 -17.76 -9.48
C PRO A 146 -4.93 -19.23 -9.58
N ALA A 147 -5.05 -19.77 -10.82
CA ALA A 147 -4.76 -21.16 -11.12
C ALA A 147 -3.26 -21.47 -11.24
N GLU A 148 -2.43 -20.45 -11.48
CA GLU A 148 -0.98 -20.62 -11.70
C GLU A 148 -0.21 -20.82 -10.41
N ASP A 149 0.80 -21.68 -10.44
CA ASP A 149 1.78 -21.81 -9.37
C ASP A 149 2.62 -20.53 -9.32
N ARG A 150 2.46 -19.76 -8.23
CA ARG A 150 3.11 -18.47 -8.11
C ARG A 150 3.24 -18.03 -6.65
N THR A 151 4.31 -17.26 -6.38
CA THR A 151 4.50 -16.60 -5.11
C THR A 151 4.16 -15.11 -5.27
N TYR A 152 3.23 -14.63 -4.46
CA TYR A 152 2.74 -13.25 -4.45
C TYR A 152 3.26 -12.51 -3.22
N LEU A 153 3.60 -11.23 -3.40
CA LEU A 153 4.01 -10.37 -2.29
C LEU A 153 2.79 -9.99 -1.44
N ILE A 154 2.93 -10.20 -0.14
CA ILE A 154 2.07 -9.65 0.90
C ILE A 154 2.82 -8.50 1.58
N HIS A 155 2.19 -7.35 1.76
CA HIS A 155 2.81 -6.25 2.51
C HIS A 155 1.79 -5.25 3.04
N CYS A 156 2.25 -4.37 3.94
CA CYS A 156 1.56 -3.15 4.32
C CYS A 156 2.11 -2.00 3.47
N ASP A 157 1.23 -1.27 2.77
CA ASP A 157 1.60 -0.15 1.89
C ASP A 157 1.68 1.20 2.62
N MET A 158 1.55 1.19 3.94
CA MET A 158 1.84 2.36 4.76
C MET A 158 3.33 2.70 4.70
N ALA A 159 3.64 4.00 4.64
CA ALA A 159 5.00 4.50 4.48
C ALA A 159 5.98 3.82 5.46
N GLN A 160 7.02 3.18 4.93
CA GLN A 160 8.07 2.45 5.63
C GLN A 160 7.64 1.18 6.39
N HIS A 161 6.35 0.77 6.40
CA HIS A 161 5.94 -0.41 7.13
C HIS A 161 6.50 -1.70 6.51
N MET A 162 6.50 -1.79 5.18
CA MET A 162 7.08 -2.93 4.46
C MET A 162 8.58 -3.06 4.74
N GLU A 163 9.33 -1.97 4.67
CA GLU A 163 10.77 -1.92 4.93
C GLU A 163 11.11 -2.18 6.40
N LYS A 164 10.13 -1.96 7.29
CA LYS A 164 10.24 -2.22 8.73
C LYS A 164 9.74 -3.60 9.14
N GLY A 165 9.54 -4.51 8.20
CA GLY A 165 9.25 -5.91 8.47
C GLY A 165 7.82 -6.35 8.20
N MET A 166 6.89 -5.45 7.88
CA MET A 166 5.50 -5.82 7.59
C MET A 166 5.34 -6.27 6.14
N ARG A 167 5.93 -7.40 5.83
CA ARG A 167 5.86 -8.07 4.53
C ARG A 167 5.85 -9.58 4.68
N GLY A 168 5.29 -10.26 3.70
CA GLY A 168 5.18 -11.71 3.65
C GLY A 168 5.00 -12.19 2.22
N GLN A 169 4.66 -13.46 2.08
CA GLN A 169 4.36 -14.08 0.78
C GLN A 169 3.15 -15.00 0.85
N LEU A 170 2.37 -15.00 -0.23
CA LEU A 170 1.36 -16.00 -0.51
C LEU A 170 1.91 -16.94 -1.58
N VAL A 171 2.06 -18.21 -1.25
CA VAL A 171 2.51 -19.26 -2.15
C VAL A 171 1.30 -20.04 -2.64
N VAL A 172 1.04 -19.97 -3.93
CA VAL A 172 -0.03 -20.72 -4.59
C VAL A 172 0.59 -21.93 -5.27
N GLY A 173 0.07 -23.12 -4.95
CA GLY A 173 0.63 -24.38 -5.45
C GLY A 173 2.09 -24.57 -5.06
N ASP A 174 2.94 -24.87 -6.02
CA ASP A 174 4.39 -25.03 -5.80
C ASP A 174 5.11 -23.67 -5.68
N GLY A 175 4.41 -22.56 -5.98
CA GLY A 175 4.99 -21.23 -5.97
C GLY A 175 5.95 -20.96 -7.13
N SER A 176 6.65 -19.83 -7.08
CA SER A 176 7.70 -19.44 -8.04
C SER A 176 9.04 -19.15 -7.37
N GLY A 177 9.26 -19.71 -6.18
CA GLY A 177 10.39 -19.42 -5.30
C GLY A 177 10.06 -18.37 -4.24
N ASP A 178 10.89 -18.32 -3.19
CA ASP A 178 10.70 -17.37 -2.09
C ASP A 178 11.05 -15.94 -2.52
N LEU A 179 10.23 -15.01 -2.06
CA LEU A 179 10.49 -13.59 -2.27
C LEU A 179 11.60 -13.12 -1.32
N TRP A 180 12.43 -12.23 -1.83
CA TRP A 180 13.53 -11.68 -1.05
C TRP A 180 13.06 -10.83 0.14
N GLY A 181 13.74 -10.97 1.28
CA GLY A 181 13.53 -10.16 2.47
C GLY A 181 12.20 -10.41 3.19
N VAL A 182 11.61 -11.59 3.08
CA VAL A 182 10.44 -12.01 3.87
C VAL A 182 10.92 -12.48 5.23
N PRO A 183 10.52 -11.82 6.34
CA PRO A 183 10.98 -12.18 7.68
C PRO A 183 10.65 -13.64 8.04
N GLY A 184 11.64 -14.37 8.51
CA GLY A 184 11.51 -15.78 8.92
C GLY A 184 11.40 -16.79 7.77
N VAL A 185 11.36 -16.35 6.51
CA VAL A 185 11.27 -17.20 5.32
C VAL A 185 12.52 -17.11 4.47
N SER A 186 12.95 -15.90 4.14
CA SER A 186 14.13 -15.63 3.32
C SER A 186 15.09 -14.69 4.05
N GLU A 187 16.26 -14.40 3.44
CA GLU A 187 17.25 -13.53 4.07
C GLU A 187 16.64 -12.19 4.53
N PRO A 188 17.02 -11.74 5.75
CA PRO A 188 16.49 -10.51 6.28
C PRO A 188 16.87 -9.32 5.41
N PHE A 189 15.99 -8.35 5.34
CA PHE A 189 16.25 -7.06 4.72
C PHE A 189 17.47 -6.42 5.38
N ARG A 190 18.62 -6.40 4.73
CA ARG A 190 19.86 -5.82 5.28
C ARG A 190 19.71 -4.31 5.37
N ARG A 191 19.29 -3.86 6.53
CA ARG A 191 19.19 -2.45 6.88
C ARG A 191 20.54 -1.82 7.24
N ALA A 192 21.57 -2.66 7.37
CA ALA A 192 22.77 -2.32 8.15
C ALA A 192 23.84 -1.55 7.39
N ASP A 193 23.80 -1.47 6.07
CA ASP A 193 24.97 -1.01 5.33
C ASP A 193 25.05 0.52 5.18
N TYR A 194 24.02 1.26 5.59
CA TYR A 194 24.01 2.73 5.49
C TYR A 194 24.40 3.49 6.77
N LEU A 195 24.41 2.82 7.93
CA LEU A 195 24.92 3.42 9.15
C LEU A 195 26.19 2.68 9.57
N PRO A 196 27.34 3.37 9.69
CA PRO A 196 28.53 2.76 10.25
C PRO A 196 28.18 2.18 11.62
N GLY A 197 28.42 0.88 11.81
CA GLY A 197 28.17 0.24 13.11
C GLY A 197 28.86 1.02 14.24
N ALA A 198 28.28 1.02 15.44
CA ALA A 198 28.81 1.76 16.59
C ALA A 198 30.32 1.54 16.80
N THR A 199 30.81 0.36 16.49
CA THR A 199 32.25 0.02 16.52
C THR A 199 33.06 0.78 15.45
N ARG A 200 32.56 0.90 14.21
CA ARG A 200 33.24 1.67 13.15
C ARG A 200 33.22 3.16 13.46
N THR A 201 32.10 3.69 13.92
CA THR A 201 31.98 5.11 14.32
C THR A 201 32.91 5.40 15.50
N GLY A 202 32.93 4.52 16.51
CA GLY A 202 33.82 4.66 17.66
C GLY A 202 35.29 4.62 17.26
N LEU A 203 35.69 3.72 16.34
CA LEU A 203 37.05 3.64 15.83
C LEU A 203 37.46 4.90 15.07
N LEU A 204 36.59 5.40 14.19
CA LEU A 204 36.88 6.63 13.44
C LEU A 204 37.01 7.86 14.36
N LEU A 205 36.17 7.97 15.37
CA LEU A 205 36.28 9.02 16.38
C LEU A 205 37.56 8.91 17.19
N ALA A 206 37.94 7.70 17.63
CA ALA A 206 39.18 7.46 18.36
C ALA A 206 40.43 7.79 17.51
N LEU A 207 40.45 7.39 16.25
CA LEU A 207 41.54 7.73 15.32
C LEU A 207 41.62 9.24 15.05
N GLY A 208 40.47 9.90 14.88
CA GLY A 208 40.41 11.36 14.70
C GLY A 208 40.93 12.12 15.91
N LEU A 209 40.55 11.70 17.12
CA LEU A 209 41.06 12.26 18.37
C LEU A 209 42.58 12.07 18.53
N ALA A 210 43.07 10.85 18.29
CA ALA A 210 44.48 10.54 18.36
C ALA A 210 45.30 11.38 17.39
N ALA A 211 44.84 11.51 16.13
CA ALA A 211 45.49 12.35 15.13
C ALA A 211 45.52 13.82 15.52
N GLY A 212 44.38 14.33 16.05
CA GLY A 212 44.29 15.72 16.56
C GLY A 212 45.26 16.00 17.72
N LEU A 213 45.40 15.07 18.65
CA LEU A 213 46.36 15.20 19.77
C LEU A 213 47.80 15.21 19.29
N VAL A 214 48.13 14.33 18.34
CA VAL A 214 49.50 14.31 17.74
C VAL A 214 49.82 15.61 17.01
N VAL A 215 48.88 16.12 16.21
CA VAL A 215 49.07 17.40 15.50
C VAL A 215 49.21 18.56 16.52
N GLY A 216 48.34 18.61 17.50
CA GLY A 216 48.40 19.63 18.56
C GLY A 216 49.72 19.58 19.36
N TRP A 217 50.24 18.39 19.66
CA TRP A 217 51.52 18.20 20.32
C TRP A 217 52.69 18.66 19.44
N LEU A 218 52.67 18.34 18.14
CA LEU A 218 53.69 18.73 17.18
C LEU A 218 53.75 20.27 17.02
N LEU A 219 52.60 20.92 16.96
CA LEU A 219 52.52 22.36 16.84
C LEU A 219 53.09 23.06 18.11
N ARG A 220 52.70 22.62 19.31
CA ARG A 220 53.25 23.13 20.59
C ARG A 220 54.75 22.88 20.70
N ARG A 221 55.25 21.74 20.22
CA ARG A 221 56.71 21.47 20.21
C ARG A 221 57.47 22.42 19.29
N ARG A 222 56.89 22.71 18.10
CA ARG A 222 57.49 23.68 17.16
C ARG A 222 57.57 25.11 17.74
N GLU A 223 56.55 25.54 18.47
CA GLU A 223 56.52 26.82 19.13
C GLU A 223 57.66 26.93 20.18
N ARG A 224 57.82 25.91 21.04
CA ARG A 224 58.91 25.84 22.04
C ARG A 224 60.31 25.78 21.48
N LEU A 225 60.51 25.36 20.25
CA LEU A 225 61.77 25.31 19.57
C LEU A 225 62.10 26.63 18.85
N ARG A 226 61.19 27.59 18.82
CA ARG A 226 61.35 28.90 18.20
C ARG A 226 61.62 30.01 19.23
N GLU A 227 61.37 29.73 20.52
CA GLU A 227 61.75 30.55 21.68
C GLU A 227 63.15 30.19 22.17
#